data_b1b9631133ce34b1f69aece91360c6f6
#
_entry.id   b1b9631133ce34b1f69aece91360c6f6
#
_cell.length_a   1.000
_cell.length_b   1.000
_cell.length_c   1.000
_cell.angle_alpha   90.00
_cell.angle_beta   90.00
_cell.angle_gamma   90.00
#
_symmetry.space_group_name_H-M   'P 1'
#
loop_
_entity.id
_entity.type
_entity.pdbx_description
1 polymer ?
#
loop_
_entity_poly.entity_id
_entity_poly.type
_entity_poly.pdbx_seq_one_letter_code
_entity_poly.pdbx_strand_id
1 'polypeptide(L)'
;ILSDLNDVQLPIRMTQANPKETLRWPLLPALIMVALGQAGCGPDEPEPPSIAQTKPQPAPKVDSRSLHELAATDEADALRHALQLGQAIDAFNALGRAPLHITAIHNKPANIEVLLAHRANLHAKTQKEKIDALYLACAHDSRDAVKQLVANGGKLDSAAPNGWTAVHVAAINGRDAVLKLLHDLGKDLSTLCPDGTPLDFARIHNRDSTVQLLKSLGAKKGASLSVHLAARHGDIEALNGWMKRNRDNVHFRAKKHQAMPLHWAAEADQAEAAELLLNRGADKAARTDGGWTPLHSAAAKGSTNVIALLLKRRAPVNAISQSGTPLDLAKGYQQTKAAAMLQARRGRAGHEVSIHMAAAKGDAIAVQAFIRRGVKVNMPGPLHKSTPLHWAAGAGKVNTMEVLISLGADVDALSNSDATPLHQAVLRNRPEAVKLLIRNNADLNSQNKSGHTPLDYAKANGWTELATLLQEAGALSGKSL
;
A
#
# COMPACT_ATOMS: atom_id res chain seq x y z
N ILE A 1 9.75 -6.73 10.69
CA ILE A 1 8.53 -7.56 10.91
C ILE A 1 7.42 -6.76 11.63
N LEU A 2 7.73 -5.58 12.15
CA LEU A 2 6.75 -4.72 12.87
C LEU A 2 6.22 -3.56 12.02
N SER A 3 6.72 -3.35 10.81
CA SER A 3 6.29 -2.27 9.92
C SER A 3 5.02 -2.55 9.09
N ASP A 4 4.52 -3.79 9.07
CA ASP A 4 3.48 -4.20 8.12
C ASP A 4 2.05 -4.16 8.67
N LEU A 5 1.83 -3.59 9.87
CA LEU A 5 0.50 -3.55 10.50
C LEU A 5 -0.21 -2.18 10.42
N ASN A 6 0.43 -1.15 9.88
CA ASN A 6 -0.15 0.20 9.80
C ASN A 6 -0.81 0.57 8.46
N ASP A 7 -0.67 -0.25 7.42
CA ASP A 7 -1.25 0.02 6.11
C ASP A 7 -2.46 -0.87 5.80
N VAL A 8 -3.54 -0.70 6.57
CA VAL A 8 -4.88 -0.98 6.06
C VAL A 8 -5.52 0.35 5.63
N GLN A 9 -4.80 1.13 4.86
CA GLN A 9 -5.39 1.98 3.86
C GLN A 9 -5.32 1.21 2.55
N LEU A 10 -6.46 0.62 2.19
CA LEU A 10 -6.65 0.07 0.86
C LEU A 10 -6.45 1.18 -0.16
N PRO A 11 -5.50 1.00 -1.07
CA PRO A 11 -5.39 1.92 -2.18
C PRO A 11 -6.37 1.50 -3.26
N ILE A 12 -6.85 2.52 -3.91
CA ILE A 12 -7.24 2.53 -5.30
C ILE A 12 -8.66 2.05 -5.57
N ARG A 13 -9.54 3.05 -5.56
CA ARG A 13 -10.68 3.07 -6.47
C ARG A 13 -10.20 2.68 -7.87
N MET A 14 -10.49 1.46 -8.31
CA MET A 14 -10.77 1.24 -9.72
C MET A 14 -12.17 1.82 -9.96
N THR A 15 -12.25 3.13 -10.14
CA THR A 15 -13.34 3.72 -10.90
C THR A 15 -13.25 3.09 -12.28
N GLN A 16 -14.36 2.57 -12.77
CA GLN A 16 -14.53 2.33 -14.19
C GLN A 16 -14.12 3.63 -14.90
N ALA A 17 -12.94 3.65 -15.45
CA ALA A 17 -12.44 4.77 -16.21
C ALA A 17 -13.28 4.84 -17.48
N ASN A 18 -14.00 5.95 -17.60
CA ASN A 18 -14.55 6.39 -18.86
C ASN A 18 -13.39 6.44 -19.87
N PRO A 19 -13.48 5.79 -21.05
CA PRO A 19 -12.34 5.61 -21.94
C PRO A 19 -11.84 6.87 -22.66
N LYS A 20 -12.17 8.06 -22.18
CA LYS A 20 -11.79 9.33 -22.81
C LYS A 20 -10.93 10.29 -21.97
N GLU A 21 -10.53 9.93 -20.77
CA GLU A 21 -9.59 10.75 -20.00
C GLU A 21 -8.16 10.20 -20.10
N THR A 22 -7.49 10.60 -21.16
CA THR A 22 -6.03 10.64 -21.22
C THR A 22 -5.53 11.59 -20.15
N LEU A 23 -4.68 11.09 -19.24
CA LEU A 23 -3.94 11.89 -18.25
C LEU A 23 -3.12 12.98 -18.99
N ARG A 24 -3.74 14.13 -19.23
CA ARG A 24 -3.05 15.37 -19.54
C ARG A 24 -2.67 16.04 -18.23
N TRP A 25 -1.41 16.11 -17.98
CA TRP A 25 -0.84 16.98 -16.94
C TRP A 25 -0.91 18.41 -17.40
N PRO A 26 -1.36 19.37 -16.59
CA PRO A 26 -1.38 20.76 -16.97
C PRO A 26 0.04 21.34 -16.99
N LEU A 27 0.44 21.85 -18.15
CA LEU A 27 1.52 22.81 -18.29
C LEU A 27 0.98 24.19 -17.91
N LEU A 28 1.50 24.77 -16.86
CA LEU A 28 1.28 26.18 -16.53
C LEU A 28 2.50 26.98 -16.98
N PRO A 29 2.33 28.02 -17.80
CA PRO A 29 3.38 28.98 -18.10
C PRO A 29 3.43 30.06 -17.00
N ALA A 30 4.60 30.32 -16.46
CA ALA A 30 4.84 31.46 -15.59
C ALA A 30 5.07 32.71 -16.46
N LEU A 31 4.17 33.66 -16.37
CA LEU A 31 4.35 35.04 -16.87
C LEU A 31 5.06 35.84 -15.76
N ILE A 32 6.21 36.40 -16.06
CA ILE A 32 6.85 37.44 -15.25
C ILE A 32 6.69 38.78 -16.01
N MET A 33 5.95 39.71 -15.41
CA MET A 33 5.92 41.09 -15.84
C MET A 33 7.05 41.89 -15.21
N VAL A 34 7.82 42.57 -16.08
CA VAL A 34 8.83 43.55 -15.69
C VAL A 34 8.16 44.92 -15.66
N ALA A 35 8.29 45.63 -14.54
CA ALA A 35 7.92 47.04 -14.45
C ALA A 35 9.16 47.93 -14.55
N LEU A 36 9.15 48.80 -15.49
CA LEU A 36 10.13 49.87 -15.70
C LEU A 36 9.82 51.08 -14.81
N GLY A 37 10.84 51.66 -14.22
CA GLY A 37 10.78 52.99 -13.59
C GLY A 37 12.01 53.80 -13.94
N GLN A 38 11.76 54.92 -14.63
CA GLN A 38 12.75 55.89 -15.07
C GLN A 38 13.06 56.94 -14.00
N ALA A 39 14.24 57.51 -14.10
CA ALA A 39 14.55 58.93 -14.22
C ALA A 39 15.69 59.41 -13.30
N GLY A 40 16.60 60.17 -13.90
CA GLY A 40 17.13 61.38 -13.36
C GLY A 40 18.53 61.79 -13.80
N CYS A 41 18.64 62.83 -14.61
CA CYS A 41 19.87 63.41 -15.18
C CYS A 41 20.68 64.26 -14.20
N GLY A 42 22.01 64.34 -14.50
CA GLY A 42 22.87 65.51 -14.55
C GLY A 42 23.99 65.64 -13.51
N PRO A 43 25.00 66.54 -13.73
CA PRO A 43 25.86 66.68 -14.90
C PRO A 43 27.39 66.57 -14.60
N ASP A 44 28.13 66.50 -15.66
CA ASP A 44 29.59 66.61 -15.92
C ASP A 44 30.59 67.01 -14.84
N GLU A 45 31.73 66.21 -14.76
CA GLU A 45 33.06 66.69 -14.50
C GLU A 45 34.12 65.76 -15.16
N PRO A 46 35.33 66.25 -15.50
CA PRO A 46 36.15 65.77 -16.61
C PRO A 46 37.15 64.64 -16.30
N GLU A 47 37.46 63.86 -17.35
CA GLU A 47 38.37 62.74 -17.36
C GLU A 47 39.85 63.07 -17.05
N PRO A 48 40.57 62.16 -16.35
CA PRO A 48 42.04 62.03 -16.43
C PRO A 48 42.43 60.86 -17.37
N PRO A 49 43.67 60.80 -17.86
CA PRO A 49 44.03 60.10 -19.08
C PRO A 49 44.12 58.57 -18.96
N SER A 50 43.75 57.93 -20.06
CA SER A 50 43.80 56.52 -20.43
C SER A 50 45.07 55.78 -20.06
N ILE A 51 44.95 54.80 -19.16
CA ILE A 51 45.80 53.63 -19.08
C ILE A 51 45.03 52.49 -19.76
N ALA A 52 45.63 51.86 -20.77
CA ALA A 52 45.05 50.74 -21.50
C ALA A 52 44.65 49.63 -20.54
N GLN A 53 43.42 49.58 -20.13
CA GLN A 53 42.82 48.48 -19.40
C GLN A 53 42.39 47.42 -20.41
N THR A 54 43.07 46.28 -20.40
CA THR A 54 42.55 45.03 -20.95
C THR A 54 41.15 44.82 -20.39
N LYS A 55 40.12 44.79 -21.27
CA LYS A 55 38.72 44.50 -20.90
C LYS A 55 38.74 43.24 -20.05
N PRO A 56 38.20 43.30 -18.83
CA PRO A 56 37.98 42.05 -18.09
C PRO A 56 36.99 41.21 -18.89
N GLN A 57 37.41 39.96 -19.16
CA GLN A 57 36.49 38.95 -19.73
C GLN A 57 35.26 38.90 -18.80
N PRO A 58 34.04 39.01 -19.34
CA PRO A 58 32.85 38.93 -18.48
C PRO A 58 32.93 37.64 -17.69
N ALA A 59 32.80 37.75 -16.37
CA ALA A 59 32.72 36.59 -15.50
C ALA A 59 31.66 35.63 -16.03
N PRO A 60 31.93 34.31 -16.08
CA PRO A 60 30.97 33.34 -16.57
C PRO A 60 29.66 33.55 -15.80
N LYS A 61 28.57 33.80 -16.50
CA LYS A 61 27.23 33.90 -15.89
C LYS A 61 27.00 32.61 -15.14
N VAL A 62 26.97 32.67 -13.81
CA VAL A 62 26.60 31.53 -13.00
C VAL A 62 25.19 31.13 -13.36
N ASP A 63 25.03 29.90 -13.83
CA ASP A 63 23.71 29.37 -14.14
C ASP A 63 22.91 29.26 -12.83
N SER A 64 21.83 30.00 -12.72
CA SER A 64 21.00 30.07 -11.52
C SER A 64 19.95 28.96 -11.46
N ARG A 65 19.89 28.11 -12.50
CA ARG A 65 18.94 26.98 -12.57
C ARG A 65 19.26 25.93 -11.51
N SER A 66 18.23 25.30 -10.99
CA SER A 66 18.35 24.17 -10.07
C SER A 66 18.85 22.92 -10.79
N LEU A 67 19.44 21.96 -10.05
CA LEU A 67 19.80 20.64 -10.61
C LEU A 67 18.62 19.92 -11.26
N HIS A 68 17.40 20.13 -10.79
CA HIS A 68 16.21 19.52 -11.38
C HIS A 68 15.87 20.11 -12.76
N GLU A 69 16.03 21.41 -12.95
CA GLU A 69 15.84 22.07 -14.24
C GLU A 69 16.92 21.63 -15.23
N LEU A 70 18.20 21.65 -14.82
CA LEU A 70 19.31 21.19 -15.63
C LEU A 70 19.20 19.68 -15.97
N ALA A 71 18.74 18.87 -15.05
CA ALA A 71 18.52 17.43 -15.26
C ALA A 71 17.53 17.12 -16.39
N ALA A 72 16.60 18.04 -16.70
CA ALA A 72 15.66 17.89 -17.80
C ALA A 72 16.21 18.29 -19.17
N THR A 73 17.36 18.98 -19.24
CA THR A 73 17.99 19.49 -20.47
C THR A 73 19.05 18.55 -21.01
N ASP A 74 19.66 18.88 -22.17
CA ASP A 74 20.82 18.17 -22.71
C ASP A 74 22.16 18.82 -22.30
N GLU A 75 22.16 19.67 -21.28
CA GLU A 75 23.29 20.48 -20.88
C GLU A 75 24.11 19.81 -19.74
N ALA A 76 24.77 18.70 -20.05
CA ALA A 76 25.54 17.92 -19.09
C ALA A 76 26.69 18.73 -18.41
N ASP A 77 27.29 19.68 -19.13
CA ASP A 77 28.34 20.54 -18.58
C ASP A 77 27.79 21.57 -17.59
N ALA A 78 26.62 22.14 -17.87
CA ALA A 78 25.96 23.02 -16.91
C ALA A 78 25.56 22.27 -15.63
N LEU A 79 25.07 21.03 -15.77
CA LEU A 79 24.74 20.15 -14.65
C LEU A 79 26.02 19.84 -13.81
N ARG A 80 27.15 19.54 -14.48
CA ARG A 80 28.44 19.29 -13.81
C ARG A 80 28.92 20.54 -13.05
N HIS A 81 28.82 21.70 -13.67
CA HIS A 81 29.19 22.95 -13.04
C HIS A 81 28.32 23.26 -11.79
N ALA A 82 27.00 23.07 -11.89
CA ALA A 82 26.10 23.26 -10.75
C ALA A 82 26.43 22.32 -9.56
N LEU A 83 26.85 21.07 -9.85
CA LEU A 83 27.32 20.12 -8.84
C LEU A 83 28.64 20.58 -8.18
N GLN A 84 29.56 21.15 -8.96
CA GLN A 84 30.84 21.73 -8.44
C GLN A 84 30.56 22.92 -7.53
N LEU A 85 29.47 23.67 -7.77
CA LEU A 85 29.03 24.77 -6.90
C LEU A 85 28.31 24.27 -5.63
N GLY A 86 28.23 22.97 -5.40
CA GLY A 86 27.71 22.38 -4.16
C GLY A 86 26.21 22.21 -4.11
N GLN A 87 25.51 22.25 -5.24
CA GLN A 87 24.07 21.92 -5.24
C GLN A 87 23.85 20.47 -4.80
N ALA A 88 22.82 20.24 -3.97
CA ALA A 88 22.55 18.93 -3.37
C ALA A 88 22.05 17.92 -4.42
N ILE A 89 22.86 16.91 -4.72
CA ILE A 89 22.68 15.95 -5.82
C ILE A 89 21.44 15.08 -5.69
N ASP A 90 21.04 14.71 -4.48
CA ASP A 90 19.88 13.86 -4.19
C ASP A 90 18.70 14.63 -3.57
N ALA A 91 18.71 15.97 -3.64
CA ALA A 91 17.61 16.79 -3.13
C ALA A 91 16.31 16.46 -3.87
N PHE A 92 15.20 16.45 -3.14
CA PHE A 92 13.88 16.21 -3.73
C PHE A 92 13.20 17.54 -4.09
N ASN A 93 12.62 17.60 -5.27
CA ASN A 93 11.75 18.71 -5.68
C ASN A 93 10.35 18.62 -5.05
N ALA A 94 9.47 19.58 -5.35
CA ALA A 94 8.09 19.63 -4.86
C ALA A 94 7.24 18.37 -5.21
N LEU A 95 7.64 17.63 -6.26
CA LEU A 95 7.02 16.36 -6.65
C LEU A 95 7.63 15.15 -5.92
N GLY A 96 8.61 15.36 -5.04
CA GLY A 96 9.32 14.29 -4.33
C GLY A 96 10.26 13.49 -5.23
N ARG A 97 10.85 14.11 -6.25
CA ARG A 97 11.78 13.50 -7.22
C ARG A 97 13.17 14.11 -7.09
N ALA A 98 14.21 13.30 -7.07
CA ALA A 98 15.61 13.74 -7.15
C ALA A 98 16.00 14.01 -8.62
N PRO A 99 17.11 14.72 -8.90
CA PRO A 99 17.59 14.99 -10.26
C PRO A 99 17.72 13.74 -11.13
N LEU A 100 18.21 12.62 -10.58
CA LEU A 100 18.31 11.35 -11.32
C LEU A 100 16.93 10.82 -11.83
N HIS A 101 15.86 11.07 -11.09
CA HIS A 101 14.51 10.74 -11.54
C HIS A 101 14.08 11.59 -12.74
N ILE A 102 14.47 12.85 -12.76
CA ILE A 102 14.15 13.79 -13.85
C ILE A 102 14.92 13.41 -15.11
N THR A 103 16.24 13.14 -15.01
CA THR A 103 17.05 12.67 -16.17
C THR A 103 16.47 11.40 -16.79
N ALA A 104 15.98 10.48 -15.94
CA ALA A 104 15.37 9.23 -16.38
C ALA A 104 14.06 9.45 -17.15
N ILE A 105 13.19 10.36 -16.67
CA ILE A 105 11.93 10.73 -17.33
C ILE A 105 12.19 11.35 -18.70
N HIS A 106 13.18 12.25 -18.78
CA HIS A 106 13.45 13.03 -19.99
C HIS A 106 14.47 12.38 -20.96
N ASN A 107 14.85 11.12 -20.69
CA ASN A 107 15.82 10.34 -21.51
C ASN A 107 17.14 11.08 -21.72
N LYS A 108 17.77 11.56 -20.62
CA LYS A 108 19.03 12.31 -20.67
C LYS A 108 20.23 11.46 -20.19
N PRO A 109 20.74 10.54 -21.03
CA PRO A 109 21.78 9.59 -20.63
C PRO A 109 23.10 10.25 -20.22
N ALA A 110 23.49 11.36 -20.86
CA ALA A 110 24.70 12.10 -20.49
C ALA A 110 24.57 12.73 -19.07
N ASN A 111 23.40 13.25 -18.72
CA ASN A 111 23.13 13.77 -17.39
C ASN A 111 23.09 12.66 -16.33
N ILE A 112 22.59 11.47 -16.70
CA ILE A 112 22.64 10.28 -15.81
C ILE A 112 24.11 9.94 -15.50
N GLU A 113 24.99 9.93 -16.51
CA GLU A 113 26.41 9.66 -16.34
C GLU A 113 27.07 10.69 -15.40
N VAL A 114 26.80 11.97 -15.63
CA VAL A 114 27.33 13.05 -14.75
C VAL A 114 26.85 12.87 -13.31
N LEU A 115 25.56 12.64 -13.07
CA LEU A 115 25.04 12.45 -11.74
C LEU A 115 25.65 11.23 -11.03
N LEU A 116 25.75 10.10 -11.72
CA LEU A 116 26.32 8.87 -11.15
C LEU A 116 27.82 8.99 -10.89
N ALA A 117 28.58 9.69 -11.77
CA ALA A 117 30.00 10.00 -11.54
C ALA A 117 30.20 10.86 -10.28
N HIS A 118 29.25 11.72 -9.95
CA HIS A 118 29.24 12.53 -8.70
C HIS A 118 28.52 11.82 -7.54
N ARG A 119 28.33 10.50 -7.62
CA ARG A 119 27.78 9.63 -6.56
C ARG A 119 26.30 9.88 -6.23
N ALA A 120 25.47 10.29 -7.19
CA ALA A 120 24.03 10.28 -7.02
C ALA A 120 23.55 8.88 -6.62
N ASN A 121 22.58 8.80 -5.73
CA ASN A 121 22.03 7.52 -5.29
C ASN A 121 21.19 6.89 -6.41
N LEU A 122 21.78 5.90 -7.11
CA LEU A 122 21.11 5.14 -8.19
C LEU A 122 19.79 4.50 -7.75
N HIS A 123 19.69 4.11 -6.48
CA HIS A 123 18.53 3.42 -5.90
C HIS A 123 17.61 4.36 -5.11
N ALA A 124 17.81 5.68 -5.22
CA ALA A 124 16.91 6.65 -4.61
C ALA A 124 15.47 6.39 -5.08
N LYS A 125 14.52 6.47 -4.14
CA LYS A 125 13.11 6.29 -4.44
C LYS A 125 12.37 7.61 -4.29
N THR A 126 11.41 7.87 -5.20
CA THR A 126 10.52 9.04 -5.07
C THR A 126 9.83 9.04 -3.70
N GLN A 127 9.52 10.22 -3.19
CA GLN A 127 8.92 10.34 -1.85
C GLN A 127 7.49 9.80 -1.77
N LYS A 128 6.71 9.96 -2.85
CA LYS A 128 5.30 9.56 -2.89
C LYS A 128 5.10 8.12 -3.35
N GLU A 129 5.55 7.82 -4.56
CA GLU A 129 5.28 6.54 -5.22
C GLU A 129 6.27 5.43 -4.79
N LYS A 130 7.38 5.81 -4.12
CA LYS A 130 8.46 4.90 -3.69
C LYS A 130 9.05 4.08 -4.84
N ILE A 131 9.18 4.70 -6.02
CA ILE A 131 9.74 4.12 -7.25
C ILE A 131 11.10 4.76 -7.58
N ASP A 132 11.96 4.04 -8.29
CA ASP A 132 13.29 4.51 -8.65
C ASP A 132 13.34 5.10 -10.08
N ALA A 133 14.52 5.61 -10.45
CA ALA A 133 14.76 6.22 -11.76
C ALA A 133 14.53 5.25 -12.92
N LEU A 134 14.92 3.96 -12.77
CA LEU A 134 14.74 2.94 -13.80
C LEU A 134 13.25 2.65 -14.07
N TYR A 135 12.45 2.58 -13.02
CA TYR A 135 10.99 2.44 -13.16
C TYR A 135 10.39 3.61 -13.95
N LEU A 136 10.81 4.84 -13.64
CA LEU A 136 10.35 6.04 -14.35
C LEU A 136 10.80 6.07 -15.80
N ALA A 137 12.06 5.70 -16.09
CA ALA A 137 12.55 5.58 -17.47
C ALA A 137 11.69 4.62 -18.28
N CYS A 138 11.34 3.46 -17.72
CA CYS A 138 10.48 2.48 -18.39
C CYS A 138 9.04 2.98 -18.58
N ALA A 139 8.51 3.76 -17.66
CA ALA A 139 7.18 4.36 -17.76
C ALA A 139 7.08 5.39 -18.90
N HIS A 140 8.19 6.11 -19.17
CA HIS A 140 8.26 7.22 -20.11
C HIS A 140 8.88 6.89 -21.48
N ASP A 141 9.17 5.61 -21.77
CA ASP A 141 9.84 5.13 -23.00
C ASP A 141 11.28 5.66 -23.20
N SER A 142 11.98 5.94 -22.12
CA SER A 142 13.31 6.55 -22.11
C SER A 142 14.39 5.49 -22.27
N ARG A 143 14.55 4.94 -23.49
CA ARG A 143 15.40 3.76 -23.78
C ARG A 143 16.86 3.95 -23.43
N ASP A 144 17.44 5.11 -23.74
CA ASP A 144 18.87 5.33 -23.51
C ASP A 144 19.14 5.54 -22.02
N ALA A 145 18.19 6.17 -21.31
CA ALA A 145 18.22 6.22 -19.85
C ALA A 145 18.13 4.82 -19.22
N VAL A 146 17.27 3.93 -19.75
CA VAL A 146 17.18 2.53 -19.28
C VAL A 146 18.52 1.83 -19.44
N LYS A 147 19.17 1.92 -20.66
CA LYS A 147 20.48 1.31 -20.91
C LYS A 147 21.53 1.82 -19.92
N GLN A 148 21.60 3.16 -19.75
CA GLN A 148 22.59 3.79 -18.89
C GLN A 148 22.40 3.42 -17.43
N LEU A 149 21.16 3.43 -16.93
CA LEU A 149 20.85 3.04 -15.56
C LEU A 149 21.17 1.57 -15.28
N VAL A 150 20.82 0.66 -16.20
CA VAL A 150 21.13 -0.78 -16.06
C VAL A 150 22.63 -1.03 -16.14
N ALA A 151 23.36 -0.38 -17.04
CA ALA A 151 24.82 -0.48 -17.15
C ALA A 151 25.53 -0.06 -15.85
N ASN A 152 24.95 0.86 -15.08
CA ASN A 152 25.46 1.31 -13.78
C ASN A 152 24.90 0.52 -12.57
N GLY A 153 24.23 -0.62 -12.80
CA GLY A 153 23.76 -1.49 -11.72
C GLY A 153 22.31 -1.23 -11.27
N GLY A 154 21.51 -0.56 -12.08
CA GLY A 154 20.07 -0.40 -11.88
C GLY A 154 19.36 -1.75 -11.82
N LYS A 155 18.52 -1.96 -10.81
CA LYS A 155 17.87 -3.25 -10.55
C LYS A 155 16.57 -3.39 -11.34
N LEU A 156 16.57 -4.27 -12.35
CA LEU A 156 15.39 -4.58 -13.18
C LEU A 156 14.21 -5.18 -12.39
N ASP A 157 14.48 -5.74 -11.20
CA ASP A 157 13.48 -6.33 -10.31
C ASP A 157 12.94 -5.36 -9.24
N SER A 158 13.39 -4.10 -9.27
CA SER A 158 12.87 -3.09 -8.36
C SER A 158 11.36 -2.93 -8.55
N ALA A 159 10.63 -3.07 -7.44
CA ALA A 159 9.18 -2.98 -7.46
C ALA A 159 8.68 -1.78 -6.66
N ALA A 160 7.58 -1.20 -7.11
CA ALA A 160 6.77 -0.27 -6.35
C ALA A 160 6.08 -1.00 -5.15
N PRO A 161 5.54 -0.28 -4.16
CA PRO A 161 4.87 -0.89 -2.99
C PRO A 161 3.72 -1.84 -3.33
N ASN A 162 3.04 -1.63 -4.47
CA ASN A 162 2.00 -2.51 -5.00
C ASN A 162 2.54 -3.78 -5.69
N GLY A 163 3.85 -3.97 -5.75
CA GLY A 163 4.51 -5.09 -6.42
C GLY A 163 4.71 -4.92 -7.93
N TRP A 164 4.37 -3.77 -8.51
CA TRP A 164 4.58 -3.51 -9.93
C TRP A 164 6.06 -3.22 -10.20
N THR A 165 6.62 -3.87 -11.20
CA THR A 165 7.99 -3.64 -11.66
C THR A 165 8.01 -2.75 -12.91
N ALA A 166 9.20 -2.38 -13.36
CA ALA A 166 9.43 -1.62 -14.59
C ALA A 166 8.73 -2.26 -15.82
N VAL A 167 8.69 -3.62 -15.90
CA VAL A 167 8.01 -4.33 -17.00
C VAL A 167 6.50 -4.12 -16.97
N HIS A 168 5.89 -4.12 -15.78
CA HIS A 168 4.44 -3.88 -15.62
C HIS A 168 4.07 -2.48 -16.10
N VAL A 169 4.82 -1.44 -15.67
CA VAL A 169 4.50 -0.06 -16.05
C VAL A 169 4.74 0.19 -17.55
N ALA A 170 5.77 -0.42 -18.12
CA ALA A 170 6.01 -0.36 -19.57
C ALA A 170 4.84 -0.99 -20.36
N ALA A 171 4.32 -2.13 -19.92
CA ALA A 171 3.19 -2.80 -20.54
C ALA A 171 1.88 -2.01 -20.44
N ILE A 172 1.57 -1.43 -19.26
CA ILE A 172 0.41 -0.56 -19.04
C ILE A 172 0.42 0.62 -20.01
N ASN A 173 1.60 1.22 -20.19
CA ASN A 173 1.76 2.43 -20.99
C ASN A 173 2.02 2.14 -22.50
N GLY A 174 2.11 0.86 -22.91
CA GLY A 174 2.36 0.49 -24.31
C GLY A 174 3.76 0.86 -24.78
N ARG A 175 4.79 0.71 -23.92
CA ARG A 175 6.18 1.07 -24.23
C ARG A 175 6.91 -0.08 -24.91
N ASP A 176 6.48 -0.42 -26.12
CA ASP A 176 6.92 -1.60 -26.88
C ASP A 176 8.44 -1.65 -27.10
N ALA A 177 9.06 -0.48 -27.36
CA ALA A 177 10.49 -0.40 -27.55
C ALA A 177 11.30 -0.67 -26.26
N VAL A 178 10.80 -0.18 -25.11
CA VAL A 178 11.39 -0.48 -23.80
C VAL A 178 11.17 -1.95 -23.42
N LEU A 179 10.01 -2.54 -23.72
CA LEU A 179 9.76 -3.95 -23.46
C LEU A 179 10.70 -4.87 -24.23
N LYS A 180 10.98 -4.55 -25.52
CA LYS A 180 12.01 -5.24 -26.30
C LYS A 180 13.37 -5.11 -25.64
N LEU A 181 13.78 -3.90 -25.29
CA LEU A 181 15.05 -3.65 -24.62
C LEU A 181 15.18 -4.43 -23.32
N LEU A 182 14.13 -4.46 -22.46
CA LEU A 182 14.13 -5.23 -21.22
C LEU A 182 14.27 -6.73 -21.49
N HIS A 183 13.62 -7.26 -22.53
CA HIS A 183 13.79 -8.65 -22.97
C HIS A 183 15.22 -8.95 -23.41
N ASP A 184 15.81 -8.08 -24.25
CA ASP A 184 17.18 -8.20 -24.74
C ASP A 184 18.22 -8.14 -23.60
N LEU A 185 17.90 -7.42 -22.53
CA LEU A 185 18.66 -7.39 -21.27
C LEU A 185 18.41 -8.63 -20.36
N GLY A 186 17.71 -9.64 -20.87
CA GLY A 186 17.45 -10.89 -20.15
C GLY A 186 16.34 -10.84 -19.10
N LYS A 187 15.52 -9.77 -19.10
CA LYS A 187 14.43 -9.66 -18.14
C LYS A 187 13.26 -10.58 -18.50
N ASP A 188 12.81 -11.40 -17.54
CA ASP A 188 11.56 -12.16 -17.69
C ASP A 188 10.36 -11.22 -17.78
N LEU A 189 9.68 -11.25 -18.92
CA LEU A 189 8.48 -10.46 -19.18
C LEU A 189 7.21 -11.08 -18.60
N SER A 190 7.31 -12.24 -17.92
CA SER A 190 6.22 -12.92 -17.23
C SER A 190 6.21 -12.64 -15.71
N THR A 191 6.91 -11.61 -15.26
CA THR A 191 6.99 -11.22 -13.84
C THR A 191 5.60 -11.08 -13.23
N LEU A 192 5.37 -11.72 -12.07
CA LEU A 192 4.09 -11.69 -11.37
C LEU A 192 4.03 -10.57 -10.34
N CYS A 193 2.93 -9.85 -10.31
CA CYS A 193 2.51 -9.04 -9.17
C CYS A 193 1.14 -9.54 -8.65
N PRO A 194 0.61 -9.00 -7.55
CA PRO A 194 -0.69 -9.41 -7.02
C PRO A 194 -1.85 -9.28 -8.01
N ASP A 195 -1.75 -8.37 -8.97
CA ASP A 195 -2.84 -8.07 -9.91
C ASP A 195 -2.69 -8.78 -11.26
N GLY A 196 -1.53 -9.34 -11.59
CA GLY A 196 -1.31 -10.06 -12.84
C GLY A 196 0.11 -10.00 -13.36
N THR A 197 0.28 -10.29 -14.64
CA THR A 197 1.51 -10.15 -15.41
C THR A 197 1.46 -8.92 -16.31
N PRO A 198 2.59 -8.45 -16.87
CA PRO A 198 2.61 -7.39 -17.88
C PRO A 198 1.65 -7.65 -19.05
N LEU A 199 1.52 -8.90 -19.48
CA LEU A 199 0.58 -9.28 -20.55
C LEU A 199 -0.89 -9.08 -20.13
N ASP A 200 -1.24 -9.36 -18.88
CA ASP A 200 -2.59 -9.12 -18.38
C ASP A 200 -2.90 -7.62 -18.33
N PHE A 201 -1.95 -6.82 -17.86
CA PHE A 201 -2.09 -5.36 -17.84
C PHE A 201 -2.20 -4.74 -19.23
N ALA A 202 -1.38 -5.17 -20.19
CA ALA A 202 -1.48 -4.71 -21.59
C ALA A 202 -2.89 -4.96 -22.16
N ARG A 203 -3.50 -6.11 -21.83
CA ARG A 203 -4.88 -6.44 -22.23
C ARG A 203 -5.92 -5.55 -21.55
N ILE A 204 -5.83 -5.39 -20.23
CA ILE A 204 -6.77 -4.56 -19.44
C ILE A 204 -6.76 -3.10 -19.93
N HIS A 205 -5.59 -2.62 -20.35
CA HIS A 205 -5.40 -1.25 -20.83
C HIS A 205 -5.52 -1.11 -22.36
N ASN A 206 -6.03 -2.13 -23.06
CA ASN A 206 -6.25 -2.15 -24.52
C ASN A 206 -5.00 -1.75 -25.32
N ARG A 207 -3.82 -2.29 -24.92
CA ARG A 207 -2.55 -2.09 -25.61
C ARG A 207 -2.30 -3.22 -26.61
N ASP A 208 -3.05 -3.26 -27.71
CA ASP A 208 -3.05 -4.40 -28.63
C ASP A 208 -1.68 -4.70 -29.24
N SER A 209 -0.90 -3.69 -29.65
CA SER A 209 0.48 -3.87 -30.12
C SER A 209 1.36 -4.53 -29.07
N THR A 210 1.28 -4.02 -27.82
CA THR A 210 2.02 -4.55 -26.67
C THR A 210 1.61 -5.98 -26.33
N VAL A 211 0.32 -6.31 -26.44
CA VAL A 211 -0.19 -7.68 -26.24
C VAL A 211 0.43 -8.62 -27.28
N GLN A 212 0.49 -8.23 -28.58
CA GLN A 212 1.10 -9.07 -29.62
C GLN A 212 2.61 -9.20 -29.39
N LEU A 213 3.29 -8.10 -29.08
CA LEU A 213 4.71 -8.11 -28.76
C LEU A 213 5.02 -9.02 -27.58
N LEU A 214 4.34 -8.86 -26.43
CA LEU A 214 4.58 -9.67 -25.25
C LEU A 214 4.36 -11.17 -25.53
N LYS A 215 3.34 -11.53 -26.32
CA LYS A 215 3.12 -12.91 -26.75
C LYS A 215 4.27 -13.43 -27.64
N SER A 216 4.73 -12.64 -28.59
CA SER A 216 5.85 -13.02 -29.48
C SER A 216 7.16 -13.22 -28.71
N LEU A 217 7.36 -12.49 -27.61
CA LEU A 217 8.49 -12.59 -26.69
C LEU A 217 8.29 -13.69 -25.60
N GLY A 218 7.25 -14.52 -25.72
CA GLY A 218 7.00 -15.65 -24.81
C GLY A 218 6.41 -15.28 -23.45
N ALA A 219 5.94 -14.06 -23.25
CA ALA A 219 5.31 -13.66 -21.99
C ALA A 219 4.03 -14.45 -21.72
N LYS A 220 3.87 -14.89 -20.46
CA LYS A 220 2.77 -15.73 -20.01
C LYS A 220 1.67 -14.93 -19.35
N LYS A 221 0.43 -15.39 -19.46
CA LYS A 221 -0.71 -14.87 -18.68
C LYS A 221 -0.55 -15.24 -17.21
N GLY A 222 -0.95 -14.34 -16.31
CA GLY A 222 -0.99 -14.63 -14.87
C GLY A 222 -1.81 -15.85 -14.50
N ALA A 223 -2.92 -16.08 -15.19
CA ALA A 223 -3.77 -17.26 -15.01
C ALA A 223 -3.03 -18.59 -15.21
N SER A 224 -2.05 -18.64 -16.11
CA SER A 224 -1.22 -19.84 -16.33
C SER A 224 -0.12 -20.04 -15.29
N LEU A 225 0.24 -18.99 -14.57
CA LEU A 225 1.30 -18.97 -13.55
C LEU A 225 0.77 -19.07 -12.11
N SER A 226 -0.50 -18.77 -11.90
CA SER A 226 -1.13 -18.77 -10.57
C SER A 226 -2.60 -19.15 -10.63
N VAL A 227 -3.00 -20.14 -9.81
CA VAL A 227 -4.40 -20.53 -9.65
C VAL A 227 -5.26 -19.39 -9.07
N HIS A 228 -4.66 -18.52 -8.27
CA HIS A 228 -5.35 -17.35 -7.72
C HIS A 228 -5.67 -16.34 -8.81
N LEU A 229 -4.73 -16.05 -9.70
CA LEU A 229 -4.96 -15.16 -10.84
C LEU A 229 -5.92 -15.78 -11.86
N ALA A 230 -5.87 -17.10 -12.06
CA ALA A 230 -6.87 -17.79 -12.87
C ALA A 230 -8.28 -17.57 -12.30
N ALA A 231 -8.43 -17.68 -10.99
CA ALA A 231 -9.69 -17.42 -10.30
C ALA A 231 -10.12 -15.94 -10.38
N ARG A 232 -9.19 -15.00 -10.20
CA ARG A 232 -9.45 -13.56 -10.26
C ARG A 232 -9.86 -13.08 -11.65
N HIS A 233 -9.25 -13.65 -12.69
CA HIS A 233 -9.53 -13.28 -14.08
C HIS A 233 -10.70 -14.07 -14.69
N GLY A 234 -11.26 -15.02 -13.94
CA GLY A 234 -12.35 -15.86 -14.44
C GLY A 234 -11.91 -16.81 -15.57
N ASP A 235 -10.61 -17.14 -15.66
CA ASP A 235 -10.08 -18.03 -16.70
C ASP A 235 -10.40 -19.49 -16.37
N ILE A 236 -11.54 -19.95 -16.85
CA ILE A 236 -12.10 -21.29 -16.58
C ILE A 236 -11.18 -22.38 -17.14
N GLU A 237 -10.58 -22.15 -18.32
CA GLU A 237 -9.67 -23.11 -18.94
C GLU A 237 -8.41 -23.30 -18.07
N ALA A 238 -7.79 -22.19 -17.64
CA ALA A 238 -6.64 -22.24 -16.74
C ALA A 238 -7.01 -22.90 -15.40
N LEU A 239 -8.15 -22.55 -14.80
CA LEU A 239 -8.62 -23.18 -13.56
C LEU A 239 -8.77 -24.68 -13.70
N ASN A 240 -9.43 -25.15 -14.78
CA ASN A 240 -9.54 -26.58 -15.05
C ASN A 240 -8.17 -27.24 -15.24
N GLY A 241 -7.23 -26.57 -15.90
CA GLY A 241 -5.84 -27.03 -16.04
C GLY A 241 -5.14 -27.19 -14.67
N TRP A 242 -5.31 -26.21 -13.77
CA TRP A 242 -4.80 -26.28 -12.40
C TRP A 242 -5.41 -27.45 -11.60
N MET A 243 -6.74 -27.64 -11.68
CA MET A 243 -7.42 -28.73 -10.97
C MET A 243 -7.07 -30.13 -11.53
N LYS A 244 -6.76 -30.24 -12.84
CA LYS A 244 -6.25 -31.49 -13.43
C LYS A 244 -4.88 -31.86 -12.92
N ARG A 245 -3.98 -30.87 -12.71
CA ARG A 245 -2.62 -31.10 -12.19
C ARG A 245 -2.63 -31.55 -10.74
N ASN A 246 -3.41 -30.90 -9.91
CA ASN A 246 -3.61 -31.25 -8.51
C ASN A 246 -4.99 -30.72 -8.05
N ARG A 247 -5.82 -31.63 -7.52
CA ARG A 247 -7.16 -31.27 -7.00
C ARG A 247 -7.08 -30.33 -5.80
N ASP A 248 -6.02 -30.41 -4.99
CA ASP A 248 -5.80 -29.57 -3.81
C ASP A 248 -5.51 -28.11 -4.13
N ASN A 249 -5.26 -27.78 -5.42
CA ASN A 249 -5.10 -26.40 -5.86
C ASN A 249 -6.34 -25.53 -5.55
N VAL A 250 -7.51 -26.13 -5.35
CA VAL A 250 -8.73 -25.44 -4.91
C VAL A 250 -8.56 -24.85 -3.49
N HIS A 251 -7.70 -25.44 -2.66
CA HIS A 251 -7.37 -25.03 -1.29
C HIS A 251 -6.03 -24.32 -1.16
N PHE A 252 -5.34 -24.07 -2.28
CA PHE A 252 -4.02 -23.47 -2.27
C PHE A 252 -4.07 -22.06 -1.67
N ARG A 253 -3.24 -21.82 -0.65
CA ARG A 253 -3.21 -20.55 0.08
C ARG A 253 -2.15 -19.61 -0.50
N ALA A 254 -2.51 -18.38 -0.75
CA ALA A 254 -1.55 -17.34 -1.14
C ALA A 254 -0.57 -17.06 0.02
N LYS A 255 0.69 -16.78 -0.30
CA LYS A 255 1.72 -16.47 0.72
C LYS A 255 1.32 -15.29 1.60
N LYS A 256 0.74 -14.26 1.00
CA LYS A 256 0.25 -13.07 1.71
C LYS A 256 -1.23 -13.25 2.02
N HIS A 257 -1.62 -13.00 3.26
CA HIS A 257 -3.00 -13.08 3.79
C HIS A 257 -3.66 -14.46 3.76
N GLN A 258 -2.96 -15.52 3.31
CA GLN A 258 -3.51 -16.88 3.26
C GLN A 258 -4.85 -17.02 2.52
N ALA A 259 -5.12 -16.12 1.57
CA ALA A 259 -6.31 -16.15 0.75
C ALA A 259 -6.29 -17.36 -0.21
N MET A 260 -7.43 -18.04 -0.37
CA MET A 260 -7.62 -19.13 -1.32
C MET A 260 -8.17 -18.63 -2.67
N PRO A 261 -8.11 -19.42 -3.76
CA PRO A 261 -8.63 -18.99 -5.07
C PRO A 261 -10.08 -18.48 -5.04
N LEU A 262 -10.95 -19.06 -4.19
CA LEU A 262 -12.33 -18.61 -4.05
C LEU A 262 -12.46 -17.18 -3.49
N HIS A 263 -11.52 -16.73 -2.65
CA HIS A 263 -11.48 -15.33 -2.20
C HIS A 263 -11.18 -14.37 -3.36
N TRP A 264 -10.28 -14.75 -4.25
CA TRP A 264 -9.88 -13.96 -5.42
C TRP A 264 -11.00 -13.90 -6.47
N ALA A 265 -11.67 -15.02 -6.75
CA ALA A 265 -12.87 -15.03 -7.59
C ALA A 265 -13.98 -14.16 -7.00
N ALA A 266 -14.15 -14.22 -5.66
CA ALA A 266 -15.15 -13.43 -4.94
C ALA A 266 -14.84 -11.93 -4.93
N GLU A 267 -13.57 -11.55 -4.82
CA GLU A 267 -13.14 -10.16 -4.91
C GLU A 267 -13.42 -9.56 -6.29
N ALA A 268 -13.23 -10.35 -7.37
CA ALA A 268 -13.32 -9.89 -8.75
C ALA A 268 -14.69 -10.14 -9.40
N ASP A 269 -15.71 -10.54 -8.63
CA ASP A 269 -17.07 -10.90 -9.08
C ASP A 269 -17.12 -11.97 -10.19
N GLN A 270 -16.16 -12.91 -10.21
CA GLN A 270 -16.07 -13.98 -11.19
C GLN A 270 -16.98 -15.15 -10.79
N ALA A 271 -18.27 -15.04 -11.08
CA ALA A 271 -19.28 -15.99 -10.62
C ALA A 271 -19.07 -17.41 -11.18
N GLU A 272 -18.69 -17.54 -12.44
CA GLU A 272 -18.45 -18.84 -13.08
C GLU A 272 -17.22 -19.53 -12.47
N ALA A 273 -16.13 -18.77 -12.27
CA ALA A 273 -14.94 -19.28 -11.59
C ALA A 273 -15.23 -19.68 -10.14
N ALA A 274 -16.00 -18.87 -9.41
CA ALA A 274 -16.42 -19.19 -8.06
C ALA A 274 -17.30 -20.45 -8.02
N GLU A 275 -18.22 -20.62 -8.97
CA GLU A 275 -19.06 -21.81 -9.08
C GLU A 275 -18.22 -23.05 -9.39
N LEU A 276 -17.29 -22.97 -10.34
CA LEU A 276 -16.34 -24.05 -10.63
C LEU A 276 -15.56 -24.46 -9.37
N LEU A 277 -14.98 -23.50 -8.65
CA LEU A 277 -14.23 -23.75 -7.43
C LEU A 277 -15.09 -24.42 -6.35
N LEU A 278 -16.31 -23.94 -6.13
CA LEU A 278 -17.26 -24.54 -5.18
C LEU A 278 -17.65 -25.97 -5.57
N ASN A 279 -17.88 -26.22 -6.86
CA ASN A 279 -18.17 -27.57 -7.38
C ASN A 279 -16.97 -28.52 -7.24
N ARG A 280 -15.74 -27.98 -7.17
CA ARG A 280 -14.50 -28.75 -6.91
C ARG A 280 -14.15 -28.85 -5.42
N GLY A 281 -15.04 -28.43 -4.52
CA GLY A 281 -14.90 -28.58 -3.09
C GLY A 281 -14.24 -27.39 -2.36
N ALA A 282 -14.15 -26.21 -3.00
CA ALA A 282 -13.66 -25.02 -2.27
C ALA A 282 -14.52 -24.75 -1.04
N ASP A 283 -13.86 -24.50 0.10
CA ASP A 283 -14.56 -24.17 1.33
C ASP A 283 -15.08 -22.71 1.29
N LYS A 284 -16.40 -22.60 1.22
CA LYS A 284 -17.12 -21.31 1.26
C LYS A 284 -16.98 -20.53 2.57
N ALA A 285 -16.50 -21.20 3.63
CA ALA A 285 -16.23 -20.62 4.95
C ALA A 285 -14.72 -20.45 5.24
N ALA A 286 -13.86 -20.79 4.28
CA ALA A 286 -12.42 -20.63 4.42
C ALA A 286 -12.04 -19.22 4.86
N ARG A 287 -11.05 -19.11 5.75
CA ARG A 287 -10.64 -17.83 6.34
C ARG A 287 -9.22 -17.45 5.93
N THR A 288 -9.03 -16.17 5.65
CA THR A 288 -7.70 -15.53 5.57
C THR A 288 -7.12 -15.30 6.96
N ASP A 289 -5.89 -14.79 7.08
CA ASP A 289 -5.27 -14.41 8.36
C ASP A 289 -6.10 -13.38 9.14
N GLY A 290 -6.76 -12.45 8.42
CA GLY A 290 -7.69 -11.47 9.02
C GLY A 290 -9.09 -12.03 9.31
N GLY A 291 -9.30 -13.33 9.10
CA GLY A 291 -10.57 -14.02 9.31
C GLY A 291 -11.62 -13.76 8.21
N TRP A 292 -11.23 -13.17 7.08
CA TRP A 292 -12.15 -12.94 5.97
C TRP A 292 -12.54 -14.25 5.30
N THR A 293 -13.83 -14.42 5.04
CA THR A 293 -14.33 -15.48 4.17
C THR A 293 -14.50 -14.94 2.73
N PRO A 294 -14.69 -15.81 1.73
CA PRO A 294 -15.01 -15.35 0.37
C PRO A 294 -16.19 -14.36 0.32
N LEU A 295 -17.18 -14.52 1.21
CA LEU A 295 -18.31 -13.59 1.30
C LEU A 295 -17.90 -12.21 1.84
N HIS A 296 -16.87 -12.11 2.72
CA HIS A 296 -16.29 -10.83 3.12
C HIS A 296 -15.61 -10.13 1.94
N SER A 297 -14.81 -10.87 1.17
CA SER A 297 -14.13 -10.33 -0.01
C SER A 297 -15.14 -9.80 -1.04
N ALA A 298 -16.18 -10.59 -1.34
CA ALA A 298 -17.27 -10.18 -2.24
C ALA A 298 -18.02 -8.95 -1.72
N ALA A 299 -18.32 -8.91 -0.42
CA ALA A 299 -19.06 -7.81 0.21
C ALA A 299 -18.27 -6.49 0.17
N ALA A 300 -16.96 -6.53 0.45
CA ALA A 300 -16.08 -5.36 0.41
C ALA A 300 -15.98 -4.75 -0.99
N LYS A 301 -16.04 -5.55 -2.04
CA LYS A 301 -15.94 -5.11 -3.43
C LYS A 301 -17.29 -4.88 -4.12
N GLY A 302 -18.40 -5.28 -3.49
CA GLY A 302 -19.72 -5.17 -4.07
C GLY A 302 -20.00 -6.21 -5.17
N SER A 303 -19.34 -7.35 -5.13
CA SER A 303 -19.42 -8.46 -6.10
C SER A 303 -20.77 -9.19 -6.01
N THR A 304 -21.78 -8.60 -6.59
CA THR A 304 -23.19 -9.02 -6.40
C THR A 304 -23.48 -10.41 -6.94
N ASN A 305 -22.86 -10.80 -8.07
CA ASN A 305 -23.07 -12.12 -8.67
C ASN A 305 -22.51 -13.22 -7.77
N VAL A 306 -21.30 -13.02 -7.23
CA VAL A 306 -20.69 -13.99 -6.32
C VAL A 306 -21.36 -13.97 -4.96
N ILE A 307 -21.85 -12.82 -4.45
CA ILE A 307 -22.68 -12.77 -3.23
C ILE A 307 -23.91 -13.65 -3.41
N ALA A 308 -24.66 -13.49 -4.51
CA ALA A 308 -25.84 -14.30 -4.80
C ALA A 308 -25.51 -15.80 -4.81
N LEU A 309 -24.42 -16.19 -5.49
CA LEU A 309 -23.94 -17.56 -5.56
C LEU A 309 -23.57 -18.12 -4.17
N LEU A 310 -22.76 -17.40 -3.40
CA LEU A 310 -22.31 -17.83 -2.07
C LEU A 310 -23.49 -17.98 -1.10
N LEU A 311 -24.46 -17.06 -1.14
CA LEU A 311 -25.69 -17.14 -0.34
C LEU A 311 -26.58 -18.32 -0.76
N LYS A 312 -26.72 -18.59 -2.07
CA LYS A 312 -27.38 -19.79 -2.61
C LYS A 312 -26.70 -21.08 -2.11
N ARG A 313 -25.38 -21.08 -2.04
CA ARG A 313 -24.57 -22.20 -1.52
C ARG A 313 -24.49 -22.24 0.01
N ARG A 314 -25.30 -21.42 0.73
CA ARG A 314 -25.37 -21.34 2.20
C ARG A 314 -24.03 -20.99 2.85
N ALA A 315 -23.28 -20.04 2.29
CA ALA A 315 -22.12 -19.44 2.96
C ALA A 315 -22.55 -18.72 4.24
N PRO A 316 -21.71 -18.71 5.31
CA PRO A 316 -22.07 -18.12 6.59
C PRO A 316 -22.19 -16.58 6.47
N VAL A 317 -23.43 -16.09 6.36
CA VAL A 317 -23.75 -14.67 6.09
C VAL A 317 -23.28 -13.74 7.23
N ASN A 318 -23.23 -14.24 8.46
CA ASN A 318 -22.80 -13.50 9.66
C ASN A 318 -21.43 -13.94 10.18
N ALA A 319 -20.57 -14.48 9.31
CA ALA A 319 -19.20 -14.80 9.71
C ALA A 319 -18.51 -13.53 10.22
N ILE A 320 -17.69 -13.67 11.29
CA ILE A 320 -17.00 -12.56 11.93
C ILE A 320 -15.55 -12.59 11.51
N SER A 321 -15.03 -11.45 11.08
CA SER A 321 -13.60 -11.18 10.84
C SER A 321 -13.09 -10.10 11.79
N GLN A 322 -11.79 -9.77 11.72
CA GLN A 322 -11.24 -8.62 12.44
C GLN A 322 -11.90 -7.28 12.03
N SER A 323 -12.43 -7.21 10.80
CA SER A 323 -13.04 -6.00 10.24
C SER A 323 -14.57 -5.98 10.36
N GLY A 324 -15.18 -6.99 10.98
CA GLY A 324 -16.63 -7.12 11.13
C GLY A 324 -17.22 -8.27 10.33
N THR A 325 -18.53 -8.20 10.09
CA THR A 325 -19.27 -9.14 9.23
C THR A 325 -19.21 -8.71 7.76
N PRO A 326 -19.64 -9.57 6.80
CA PRO A 326 -19.77 -9.15 5.41
C PRO A 326 -20.66 -7.90 5.24
N LEU A 327 -21.72 -7.76 6.06
CA LEU A 327 -22.58 -6.57 6.03
C LEU A 327 -21.85 -5.30 6.49
N ASP A 328 -20.99 -5.38 7.54
CA ASP A 328 -20.20 -4.25 7.99
C ASP A 328 -19.24 -3.78 6.88
N LEU A 329 -18.62 -4.73 6.19
CA LEU A 329 -17.72 -4.41 5.07
C LEU A 329 -18.49 -3.78 3.90
N ALA A 330 -19.61 -4.36 3.50
CA ALA A 330 -20.43 -3.79 2.43
C ALA A 330 -20.83 -2.33 2.75
N LYS A 331 -21.24 -2.05 3.99
CA LYS A 331 -21.56 -0.69 4.44
C LYS A 331 -20.33 0.21 4.51
N GLY A 332 -19.23 -0.27 5.10
CA GLY A 332 -17.98 0.48 5.25
C GLY A 332 -17.36 0.90 3.92
N TYR A 333 -17.47 0.04 2.89
CA TYR A 333 -17.02 0.33 1.52
C TYR A 333 -18.11 0.89 0.61
N GLN A 334 -19.25 1.32 1.19
CA GLN A 334 -20.38 1.95 0.48
C GLN A 334 -20.97 1.08 -0.65
N GLN A 335 -20.91 -0.24 -0.51
CA GLN A 335 -21.44 -1.20 -1.47
C GLN A 335 -22.95 -1.42 -1.21
N THR A 336 -23.79 -0.47 -1.59
CA THR A 336 -25.21 -0.41 -1.25
C THR A 336 -25.99 -1.64 -1.73
N LYS A 337 -25.77 -2.10 -2.96
CA LYS A 337 -26.42 -3.30 -3.51
C LYS A 337 -26.03 -4.55 -2.73
N ALA A 338 -24.74 -4.73 -2.46
CA ALA A 338 -24.23 -5.84 -1.66
C ALA A 338 -24.84 -5.83 -0.24
N ALA A 339 -24.87 -4.66 0.40
CA ALA A 339 -25.47 -4.51 1.74
C ALA A 339 -26.95 -4.91 1.74
N ALA A 340 -27.75 -4.46 0.76
CA ALA A 340 -29.15 -4.82 0.62
C ALA A 340 -29.34 -6.34 0.43
N MET A 341 -28.53 -6.98 -0.42
CA MET A 341 -28.57 -8.42 -0.64
C MET A 341 -28.26 -9.22 0.62
N LEU A 342 -27.25 -8.79 1.38
CA LEU A 342 -26.89 -9.43 2.65
C LEU A 342 -28.01 -9.28 3.68
N GLN A 343 -28.60 -8.08 3.83
CA GLN A 343 -29.71 -7.82 4.73
C GLN A 343 -30.95 -8.67 4.40
N ALA A 344 -31.29 -8.81 3.12
CA ALA A 344 -32.38 -9.66 2.66
C ALA A 344 -32.19 -11.15 3.04
N ARG A 345 -30.94 -11.58 3.29
CA ARG A 345 -30.60 -12.94 3.73
C ARG A 345 -30.22 -13.01 5.21
N ARG A 346 -30.76 -12.10 6.02
CA ARG A 346 -30.55 -12.00 7.50
C ARG A 346 -29.07 -11.70 7.86
N GLY A 347 -28.35 -10.99 7.02
CA GLY A 347 -27.05 -10.41 7.36
C GLY A 347 -27.24 -9.36 8.45
N ARG A 348 -26.44 -9.46 9.51
CA ARG A 348 -26.44 -8.54 10.66
C ARG A 348 -25.09 -7.85 10.79
N ALA A 349 -25.11 -6.67 11.39
CA ALA A 349 -23.88 -5.99 11.78
C ALA A 349 -23.17 -6.77 12.90
N GLY A 350 -21.84 -6.65 12.98
CA GLY A 350 -21.05 -7.44 13.91
C GLY A 350 -21.44 -7.25 15.38
N HIS A 351 -21.78 -6.02 15.77
CA HIS A 351 -22.20 -5.73 17.14
C HIS A 351 -23.54 -6.39 17.51
N GLU A 352 -24.34 -6.81 16.54
CA GLU A 352 -25.59 -7.53 16.77
C GLU A 352 -25.39 -9.05 16.91
N VAL A 353 -24.23 -9.56 16.48
CA VAL A 353 -23.95 -11.01 16.44
C VAL A 353 -22.79 -11.46 17.32
N SER A 354 -22.03 -10.51 17.87
CA SER A 354 -20.85 -10.82 18.67
C SER A 354 -20.59 -9.79 19.77
N ILE A 355 -20.41 -10.27 20.99
CA ILE A 355 -20.01 -9.44 22.12
C ILE A 355 -18.66 -8.73 21.87
N HIS A 356 -17.72 -9.37 21.15
CA HIS A 356 -16.43 -8.79 20.80
C HIS A 356 -16.61 -7.58 19.88
N MET A 357 -17.46 -7.72 18.85
CA MET A 357 -17.73 -6.63 17.92
C MET A 357 -18.54 -5.51 18.58
N ALA A 358 -19.46 -5.84 19.49
CA ALA A 358 -20.15 -4.85 20.31
C ALA A 358 -19.15 -4.06 21.18
N ALA A 359 -18.21 -4.76 21.80
CA ALA A 359 -17.13 -4.17 22.59
C ALA A 359 -16.23 -3.24 21.74
N ALA A 360 -15.79 -3.69 20.57
CA ALA A 360 -14.99 -2.87 19.64
C ALA A 360 -15.73 -1.63 19.11
N LYS A 361 -17.04 -1.74 18.88
CA LYS A 361 -17.87 -0.62 18.44
C LYS A 361 -18.08 0.41 19.56
N GLY A 362 -18.00 -0.02 20.81
CA GLY A 362 -18.35 0.80 21.97
C GLY A 362 -19.85 0.72 22.34
N ASP A 363 -20.52 -0.34 21.89
CA ASP A 363 -21.95 -0.56 22.17
C ASP A 363 -22.13 -1.28 23.51
N ALA A 364 -22.06 -0.51 24.59
CA ALA A 364 -22.20 -1.03 25.95
C ALA A 364 -23.56 -1.69 26.21
N ILE A 365 -24.62 -1.20 25.54
CA ILE A 365 -25.99 -1.76 25.69
C ILE A 365 -26.01 -3.16 25.08
N ALA A 366 -25.45 -3.34 23.87
CA ALA A 366 -25.34 -4.65 23.24
C ALA A 366 -24.47 -5.61 24.07
N VAL A 367 -23.34 -5.14 24.63
CA VAL A 367 -22.49 -5.94 25.53
C VAL A 367 -23.29 -6.46 26.71
N GLN A 368 -24.01 -5.59 27.45
CA GLN A 368 -24.86 -5.98 28.54
C GLN A 368 -25.97 -6.97 28.13
N ALA A 369 -26.55 -6.76 26.94
CA ALA A 369 -27.56 -7.65 26.39
C ALA A 369 -27.02 -9.07 26.10
N PHE A 370 -25.79 -9.17 25.59
CA PHE A 370 -25.12 -10.47 25.41
C PHE A 370 -24.89 -11.19 26.73
N ILE A 371 -24.41 -10.47 27.74
CA ILE A 371 -24.14 -11.06 29.07
C ILE A 371 -25.44 -11.51 29.75
N ARG A 372 -26.53 -10.69 29.70
CA ARG A 372 -27.85 -11.10 30.18
C ARG A 372 -28.39 -12.35 29.52
N ARG A 373 -27.98 -12.65 28.27
CA ARG A 373 -28.32 -13.87 27.53
C ARG A 373 -27.39 -15.05 27.85
N GLY A 374 -26.50 -14.91 28.83
CA GLY A 374 -25.59 -15.97 29.31
C GLY A 374 -24.26 -16.04 28.56
N VAL A 375 -23.91 -15.05 27.74
CA VAL A 375 -22.58 -14.98 27.14
C VAL A 375 -21.57 -14.59 28.21
N LYS A 376 -20.49 -15.40 28.38
CA LYS A 376 -19.44 -15.11 29.37
C LYS A 376 -18.70 -13.80 29.03
N VAL A 377 -18.48 -12.96 30.05
CA VAL A 377 -17.78 -11.67 29.87
C VAL A 377 -16.36 -11.84 29.32
N ASN A 378 -15.66 -12.90 29.74
CA ASN A 378 -14.32 -13.26 29.29
C ASN A 378 -14.33 -14.29 28.13
N MET A 379 -15.43 -14.36 27.36
CA MET A 379 -15.52 -15.27 26.22
C MET A 379 -14.38 -15.05 25.24
N PRO A 380 -13.54 -16.08 24.94
CA PRO A 380 -12.48 -15.93 23.96
C PRO A 380 -13.06 -15.77 22.56
N GLY A 381 -12.54 -14.79 21.82
CA GLY A 381 -12.94 -14.55 20.43
C GLY A 381 -12.47 -15.65 19.50
N PRO A 382 -13.12 -15.76 18.32
CA PRO A 382 -12.79 -16.78 17.32
C PRO A 382 -11.42 -16.55 16.67
N LEU A 383 -10.87 -15.37 16.81
CA LEU A 383 -9.58 -14.96 16.30
C LEU A 383 -8.69 -14.59 17.47
N HIS A 384 -7.50 -15.20 17.56
CA HIS A 384 -6.47 -14.92 18.58
C HIS A 384 -6.91 -15.10 20.05
N LYS A 385 -8.06 -15.70 20.32
CA LYS A 385 -8.66 -15.86 21.69
C LYS A 385 -8.77 -14.57 22.51
N SER A 386 -8.72 -13.41 21.87
CA SER A 386 -8.88 -12.12 22.53
C SER A 386 -10.28 -11.97 23.13
N THR A 387 -10.37 -11.53 24.40
CA THR A 387 -11.66 -11.31 25.11
C THR A 387 -12.33 -10.03 24.61
N PRO A 388 -13.61 -9.78 24.95
CA PRO A 388 -14.28 -8.52 24.64
C PRO A 388 -13.50 -7.29 25.15
N LEU A 389 -12.84 -7.39 26.32
CA LEU A 389 -12.02 -6.31 26.87
C LEU A 389 -10.82 -5.98 26.00
N HIS A 390 -10.14 -6.97 25.41
CA HIS A 390 -9.08 -6.71 24.43
C HIS A 390 -9.59 -5.88 23.24
N TRP A 391 -10.76 -6.23 22.72
CA TRP A 391 -11.36 -5.54 21.57
C TRP A 391 -11.77 -4.11 21.89
N ALA A 392 -12.39 -3.89 23.08
CA ALA A 392 -12.72 -2.57 23.57
C ALA A 392 -11.47 -1.71 23.81
N ALA A 393 -10.43 -2.28 24.44
CA ALA A 393 -9.16 -1.63 24.73
C ALA A 393 -8.42 -1.20 23.46
N GLY A 394 -8.27 -2.10 22.50
CA GLY A 394 -7.66 -1.79 21.21
C GLY A 394 -8.44 -0.77 20.39
N ALA A 395 -9.76 -0.72 20.54
CA ALA A 395 -10.62 0.28 19.90
C ALA A 395 -10.74 1.61 20.71
N GLY A 396 -10.18 1.67 21.93
CA GLY A 396 -10.25 2.85 22.82
C GLY A 396 -11.65 3.16 23.32
N LYS A 397 -12.49 2.16 23.54
CA LYS A 397 -13.91 2.32 23.94
C LYS A 397 -14.07 2.34 25.46
N VAL A 398 -13.61 3.43 26.08
CA VAL A 398 -13.49 3.58 27.55
C VAL A 398 -14.79 3.22 28.29
N ASN A 399 -15.93 3.80 27.92
CA ASN A 399 -17.22 3.51 28.60
C ASN A 399 -17.59 2.01 28.52
N THR A 400 -17.28 1.35 27.39
CA THR A 400 -17.56 -0.07 27.25
C THR A 400 -16.56 -0.93 28.03
N MET A 401 -15.32 -0.49 28.15
CA MET A 401 -14.32 -1.13 29.02
C MET A 401 -14.77 -1.04 30.49
N GLU A 402 -15.24 0.11 30.95
CA GLU A 402 -15.80 0.30 32.31
C GLU A 402 -16.96 -0.67 32.57
N VAL A 403 -17.89 -0.78 31.63
CA VAL A 403 -18.99 -1.74 31.70
C VAL A 403 -18.48 -3.19 31.76
N LEU A 404 -17.54 -3.57 30.92
CA LEU A 404 -16.96 -4.92 30.92
C LEU A 404 -16.25 -5.23 32.23
N ILE A 405 -15.45 -4.31 32.74
CA ILE A 405 -14.71 -4.47 34.01
C ILE A 405 -15.71 -4.56 35.17
N SER A 406 -16.75 -3.72 35.24
CA SER A 406 -17.79 -3.79 36.27
C SER A 406 -18.59 -5.10 36.25
N LEU A 407 -18.64 -5.77 35.09
CA LEU A 407 -19.26 -7.07 34.90
C LEU A 407 -18.31 -8.25 35.15
N GLY A 408 -17.09 -8.00 35.65
CA GLY A 408 -16.11 -9.02 35.99
C GLY A 408 -15.21 -9.42 34.81
N ALA A 409 -14.96 -8.51 33.86
CA ALA A 409 -13.94 -8.78 32.86
C ALA A 409 -12.55 -8.86 33.50
N ASP A 410 -11.80 -9.88 33.15
CA ASP A 410 -10.41 -10.06 33.54
C ASP A 410 -9.52 -9.03 32.84
N VAL A 411 -8.92 -8.14 33.61
CA VAL A 411 -8.11 -7.01 33.12
C VAL A 411 -6.81 -7.51 32.50
N ASP A 412 -6.29 -8.65 32.96
CA ASP A 412 -5.05 -9.26 32.53
C ASP A 412 -5.25 -10.54 31.71
N ALA A 413 -6.47 -10.73 31.19
CA ALA A 413 -6.76 -11.87 30.32
C ALA A 413 -5.73 -11.98 29.17
N LEU A 414 -5.31 -13.22 28.86
CA LEU A 414 -4.30 -13.49 27.84
C LEU A 414 -4.94 -13.92 26.51
N SER A 415 -4.46 -13.33 25.43
CA SER A 415 -4.76 -13.77 24.06
C SER A 415 -3.88 -14.98 23.65
N ASN A 416 -4.03 -15.48 22.39
CA ASN A 416 -3.15 -16.53 21.86
C ASN A 416 -1.67 -16.16 21.82
N SER A 417 -1.33 -14.89 21.79
CA SER A 417 0.04 -14.36 21.81
C SER A 417 0.49 -13.94 23.20
N ASP A 418 -0.26 -14.32 24.25
CA ASP A 418 -0.09 -13.89 25.63
C ASP A 418 -0.11 -12.37 25.81
N ALA A 419 -0.71 -11.65 24.85
CA ALA A 419 -0.94 -10.21 24.98
C ALA A 419 -2.19 -9.94 25.84
N THR A 420 -2.09 -8.96 26.75
CA THR A 420 -3.19 -8.48 27.60
C THR A 420 -4.00 -7.38 26.90
N PRO A 421 -5.17 -6.97 27.43
CA PRO A 421 -5.89 -5.78 26.98
C PRO A 421 -5.00 -4.52 26.98
N LEU A 422 -4.07 -4.39 27.93
CA LEU A 422 -3.12 -3.28 27.98
C LEU A 422 -2.17 -3.28 26.78
N HIS A 423 -1.64 -4.44 26.38
CA HIS A 423 -0.86 -4.54 25.14
C HIS A 423 -1.65 -4.06 23.92
N GLN A 424 -2.94 -4.41 23.83
CA GLN A 424 -3.79 -3.99 22.71
C GLN A 424 -4.08 -2.49 22.71
N ALA A 425 -4.30 -1.90 23.89
CA ALA A 425 -4.51 -0.46 24.04
C ALA A 425 -3.26 0.33 23.61
N VAL A 426 -2.08 -0.12 24.07
CA VAL A 426 -0.79 0.48 23.71
C VAL A 426 -0.51 0.29 22.20
N LEU A 427 -0.63 -0.92 21.68
CA LEU A 427 -0.38 -1.23 20.26
C LEU A 427 -1.21 -0.36 19.30
N ARG A 428 -2.37 0.10 19.75
CA ARG A 428 -3.28 0.96 18.97
C ARG A 428 -3.24 2.44 19.38
N ASN A 429 -2.29 2.81 20.22
CA ASN A 429 -2.13 4.18 20.74
C ASN A 429 -3.45 4.74 21.34
N ARG A 430 -3.95 4.09 22.40
CA ARG A 430 -5.20 4.46 23.07
C ARG A 430 -4.95 4.94 24.50
N PRO A 431 -4.47 6.17 24.71
CA PRO A 431 -4.03 6.65 26.01
C PRO A 431 -5.12 6.58 27.09
N GLU A 432 -6.37 6.93 26.79
CA GLU A 432 -7.45 6.88 27.77
C GLU A 432 -7.82 5.44 28.18
N ALA A 433 -7.72 4.50 27.25
CA ALA A 433 -7.87 3.08 27.58
C ALA A 433 -6.71 2.57 28.46
N VAL A 434 -5.48 3.01 28.19
CA VAL A 434 -4.31 2.69 29.03
C VAL A 434 -4.50 3.26 30.44
N LYS A 435 -4.89 4.52 30.58
CA LYS A 435 -5.18 5.15 31.89
C LYS A 435 -6.26 4.38 32.67
N LEU A 436 -7.31 3.92 31.98
CA LEU A 436 -8.35 3.13 32.60
C LEU A 436 -7.83 1.78 33.11
N LEU A 437 -7.05 1.08 32.31
CA LEU A 437 -6.48 -0.22 32.69
C LEU A 437 -5.51 -0.06 33.88
N ILE A 438 -4.65 0.95 33.90
CA ILE A 438 -3.76 1.27 35.00
C ILE A 438 -4.58 1.50 36.30
N ARG A 439 -5.66 2.29 36.22
CA ARG A 439 -6.55 2.54 37.36
C ARG A 439 -7.24 1.29 37.89
N ASN A 440 -7.39 0.27 37.02
CA ASN A 440 -7.97 -1.03 37.39
C ASN A 440 -6.90 -2.10 37.66
N ASN A 441 -5.69 -1.68 38.03
CA ASN A 441 -4.58 -2.54 38.47
C ASN A 441 -4.14 -3.55 37.39
N ALA A 442 -4.17 -3.20 36.10
CA ALA A 442 -3.60 -4.03 35.04
C ALA A 442 -2.11 -4.28 35.29
N ASP A 443 -1.63 -5.50 35.06
CA ASP A 443 -0.22 -5.82 35.12
C ASP A 443 0.54 -5.12 33.98
N LEU A 444 1.34 -4.13 34.37
CA LEU A 444 2.10 -3.28 33.45
C LEU A 444 3.30 -4.03 32.83
N ASN A 445 3.73 -5.12 33.46
CA ASN A 445 4.96 -5.84 33.17
C ASN A 445 4.72 -7.21 32.55
N SER A 446 3.47 -7.56 32.26
CA SER A 446 3.12 -8.78 31.55
C SER A 446 3.88 -8.85 30.22
N GLN A 447 4.51 -9.98 29.96
CA GLN A 447 5.25 -10.23 28.70
C GLN A 447 4.40 -11.08 27.75
N ASN A 448 4.35 -10.70 26.48
CA ASN A 448 3.77 -11.55 25.45
C ASN A 448 4.75 -12.66 25.02
N LYS A 449 4.34 -13.58 24.12
CA LYS A 449 5.18 -14.67 23.61
C LYS A 449 6.51 -14.25 23.00
N SER A 450 6.66 -13.00 22.62
CA SER A 450 7.91 -12.44 22.10
C SER A 450 8.77 -11.75 23.16
N GLY A 451 8.38 -11.86 24.43
CA GLY A 451 9.07 -11.21 25.56
C GLY A 451 8.90 -9.69 25.65
N HIS A 452 7.94 -9.13 24.92
CA HIS A 452 7.68 -7.69 24.94
C HIS A 452 6.60 -7.32 25.95
N THR A 453 6.87 -6.25 26.73
CA THR A 453 5.89 -5.60 27.61
C THR A 453 5.11 -4.51 26.83
N PRO A 454 4.00 -3.99 27.40
CA PRO A 454 3.32 -2.81 26.83
C PRO A 454 4.26 -1.62 26.61
N LEU A 455 5.21 -1.38 27.53
CA LEU A 455 6.19 -0.29 27.41
C LEU A 455 7.12 -0.47 26.21
N ASP A 456 7.54 -1.70 25.90
CA ASP A 456 8.38 -1.98 24.72
C ASP A 456 7.65 -1.61 23.43
N TYR A 457 6.35 -1.88 23.34
CA TYR A 457 5.55 -1.45 22.18
C TYR A 457 5.44 0.07 22.06
N ALA A 458 5.25 0.78 23.18
CA ALA A 458 5.19 2.24 23.16
C ALA A 458 6.52 2.84 22.66
N LYS A 459 7.65 2.35 23.17
CA LYS A 459 9.00 2.78 22.77
C LYS A 459 9.30 2.45 21.31
N ALA A 460 9.02 1.21 20.87
CA ALA A 460 9.29 0.76 19.51
C ALA A 460 8.50 1.54 18.44
N ASN A 461 7.32 2.06 18.78
CA ASN A 461 6.48 2.85 17.89
C ASN A 461 6.68 4.37 18.04
N GLY A 462 7.57 4.82 18.93
CA GLY A 462 7.86 6.24 19.14
C GLY A 462 6.74 7.04 19.84
N TRP A 463 5.86 6.38 20.59
CA TRP A 463 4.75 7.03 21.31
C TRP A 463 5.24 7.52 22.67
N THR A 464 5.94 8.65 22.67
CA THR A 464 6.64 9.20 23.84
C THR A 464 5.71 9.46 25.00
N GLU A 465 4.54 10.11 24.78
CA GLU A 465 3.55 10.40 25.81
C GLU A 465 3.05 9.11 26.49
N LEU A 466 2.79 8.08 25.68
CA LEU A 466 2.29 6.80 26.20
C LEU A 466 3.39 6.03 26.96
N ALA A 467 4.65 6.11 26.45
CA ALA A 467 5.79 5.53 27.14
C ALA A 467 6.03 6.20 28.49
N THR A 468 5.96 7.53 28.57
CA THR A 468 6.07 8.29 29.81
C THR A 468 4.97 7.91 30.79
N LEU A 469 3.71 7.86 30.35
CA LEU A 469 2.56 7.45 31.17
C LEU A 469 2.77 6.07 31.80
N LEU A 470 3.25 5.10 31.01
CA LEU A 470 3.52 3.76 31.49
C LEU A 470 4.69 3.72 32.49
N GLN A 471 5.77 4.48 32.22
CA GLN A 471 6.94 4.56 33.12
C GLN A 471 6.59 5.22 34.46
N GLU A 472 5.80 6.29 34.46
CA GLU A 472 5.30 6.95 35.66
C GLU A 472 4.42 6.02 36.50
N ALA A 473 3.70 5.10 35.85
CA ALA A 473 2.93 4.06 36.51
C ALA A 473 3.77 2.85 36.99
N GLY A 474 5.09 2.82 36.72
CA GLY A 474 5.98 1.75 37.17
C GLY A 474 6.22 0.62 36.15
N ALA A 475 5.88 0.82 34.88
CA ALA A 475 6.14 -0.18 33.83
C ALA A 475 7.66 -0.33 33.54
N LEU A 476 8.10 -1.58 33.38
CA LEU A 476 9.47 -1.95 33.03
C LEU A 476 9.55 -2.46 31.59
N SER A 477 10.72 -2.37 30.98
CA SER A 477 11.01 -3.01 29.70
C SER A 477 11.18 -4.53 29.89
N GLY A 478 10.74 -5.35 28.95
CA GLY A 478 10.92 -6.80 29.00
C GLY A 478 12.38 -7.25 29.06
N LYS A 479 13.33 -6.39 28.66
CA LYS A 479 14.76 -6.64 28.85
C LYS A 479 15.24 -6.42 30.28
N SER A 480 14.44 -5.75 31.09
CA SER A 480 14.75 -5.41 32.49
C SER A 480 14.04 -6.33 33.48
N LEU A 481 13.20 -7.25 33.00
CA LEU A 481 12.51 -8.32 33.72
C LEU A 481 13.21 -9.66 33.50
#